data_81bccd285bf9c98e0277d74de1344f38
#
_entry.id   81bccd285bf9c98e0277d74de1344f38
#
_cell.length_a   1.000
_cell.length_b   1.000
_cell.length_c   1.000
_cell.angle_alpha   90.00
_cell.angle_beta   90.00
_cell.angle_gamma   90.00
#
_symmetry.space_group_name_H-M   'P 1'
#
loop_
_entity.id
_entity.type
_entity.pdbx_description
1 polymer ?
#
loop_
_entity_poly.entity_id
_entity_poly.type
_entity_poly.pdbx_seq_one_letter_code
_entity_poly.pdbx_strand_id
1 'polypeptide(L)'
;MDVVPAAIDDVLRRTIDSGGHIYVLTGAGMSAESGIPTFRGTHDSLWSRFDPMRLATAEAWREDPALVWGWYRWRMHLVREAQPNAGHRALAELARRVPLWLVTQNVDDLHERAGSTVDAHVHGSLFALRCFACGRAHEGPLEEYVDDAQHVEPMRCVGCGDRIRPGVVWFGEALPEDAWSTAVDAATRCSLMLVVGTSGLVYPAAGLPALARRHGAVVVEINPEPTALSADADHVWRATAVQALPLLAR
;
A
#
# COMPACT_ATOMS: atom_id res chain seq x y z
N MET A 1 -12.15 13.23 17.47
CA MET A 1 -11.79 12.39 18.64
C MET A 1 -10.30 12.60 18.86
N ASP A 2 -9.93 13.20 20.00
CA ASP A 2 -8.54 13.64 20.25
C ASP A 2 -7.76 12.68 21.18
N VAL A 3 -8.28 11.47 21.37
CA VAL A 3 -7.68 10.45 22.24
C VAL A 3 -7.78 9.06 21.63
N VAL A 4 -6.77 8.24 21.92
CA VAL A 4 -6.79 6.82 21.59
C VAL A 4 -7.90 6.12 22.36
N PRO A 5 -8.74 5.25 21.74
CA PRO A 5 -9.69 4.44 22.49
C PRO A 5 -8.99 3.62 23.57
N ALA A 6 -9.52 3.64 24.81
CA ALA A 6 -8.85 3.06 25.98
C ALA A 6 -8.40 1.60 25.79
N ALA A 7 -9.22 0.77 25.13
CA ALA A 7 -8.87 -0.62 24.86
C ALA A 7 -7.67 -0.76 23.90
N ILE A 8 -7.55 0.13 22.92
CA ILE A 8 -6.44 0.14 21.96
C ILE A 8 -5.17 0.65 22.62
N ASP A 9 -5.26 1.72 23.43
CA ASP A 9 -4.13 2.24 24.21
C ASP A 9 -3.56 1.19 25.16
N ASP A 10 -4.44 0.46 25.86
CA ASP A 10 -4.05 -0.63 26.76
C ASP A 10 -3.33 -1.79 26.02
N VAL A 11 -3.82 -2.19 24.85
CA VAL A 11 -3.15 -3.20 24.02
C VAL A 11 -1.80 -2.72 23.52
N LEU A 12 -1.71 -1.47 23.05
CA LEU A 12 -0.45 -0.88 22.57
C LEU A 12 0.60 -0.84 23.72
N ARG A 13 0.22 -0.35 24.88
CA ARG A 13 1.12 -0.30 26.07
C ARG A 13 1.60 -1.69 26.47
N ARG A 14 0.70 -2.66 26.60
CA ARG A 14 1.08 -4.05 26.94
C ARG A 14 2.05 -4.63 25.91
N THR A 15 1.85 -4.36 24.62
CA THR A 15 2.74 -4.81 23.56
C THR A 15 4.13 -4.19 23.71
N ILE A 16 4.21 -2.90 23.97
CA ILE A 16 5.47 -2.17 24.20
C ILE A 16 6.18 -2.68 25.46
N ASP A 17 5.48 -2.77 26.58
CA ASP A 17 6.03 -3.17 27.88
C ASP A 17 6.56 -4.61 27.86
N SER A 18 5.96 -5.49 27.05
CA SER A 18 6.42 -6.87 26.86
C SER A 18 7.56 -7.02 25.86
N GLY A 19 7.98 -5.94 25.17
CA GLY A 19 8.94 -5.99 24.06
C GLY A 19 8.39 -6.68 22.81
N GLY A 20 7.06 -6.72 22.69
CA GLY A 20 6.38 -7.31 21.53
C GLY A 20 6.53 -6.48 20.26
N HIS A 21 6.42 -7.13 19.11
CA HIS A 21 6.50 -6.46 17.81
C HIS A 21 5.12 -5.99 17.33
N ILE A 22 5.08 -4.79 16.78
CA ILE A 22 3.91 -4.25 16.10
C ILE A 22 4.05 -4.53 14.61
N TYR A 23 2.99 -5.04 14.00
CA TYR A 23 2.87 -5.16 12.55
C TYR A 23 1.86 -4.13 12.05
N VAL A 24 2.25 -3.27 11.14
CA VAL A 24 1.36 -2.31 10.48
C VAL A 24 1.13 -2.75 9.04
N LEU A 25 -0.10 -3.09 8.72
CA LEU A 25 -0.55 -3.37 7.34
C LEU A 25 -1.32 -2.18 6.82
N THR A 26 -0.80 -1.51 5.78
CA THR A 26 -1.47 -0.34 5.20
C THR A 26 -2.09 -0.65 3.83
N GLY A 27 -3.19 0.04 3.52
CA GLY A 27 -3.83 0.05 2.22
C GLY A 27 -4.10 1.46 1.70
N ALA A 28 -4.83 1.61 0.60
CA ALA A 28 -5.01 2.88 -0.12
C ALA A 28 -5.59 4.02 0.74
N GLY A 29 -6.36 3.72 1.78
CA GLY A 29 -6.86 4.72 2.74
C GLY A 29 -5.76 5.43 3.52
N MET A 30 -4.55 4.84 3.61
CA MET A 30 -3.38 5.49 4.21
C MET A 30 -2.95 6.74 3.42
N SER A 31 -3.04 6.68 2.09
CA SER A 31 -2.59 7.74 1.17
C SER A 31 -3.73 8.63 0.66
N ALA A 32 -4.99 8.33 1.02
CA ALA A 32 -6.16 9.07 0.54
C ALA A 32 -6.10 10.57 0.88
N GLU A 33 -5.73 10.90 2.12
CA GLU A 33 -5.61 12.30 2.59
C GLU A 33 -4.30 12.98 2.12
N SER A 34 -3.46 12.27 1.39
CA SER A 34 -2.35 12.84 0.61
C SER A 34 -2.76 13.22 -0.82
N GLY A 35 -4.03 12.99 -1.18
CA GLY A 35 -4.55 13.25 -2.52
C GLY A 35 -4.34 12.09 -3.51
N ILE A 36 -3.87 10.92 -3.04
CA ILE A 36 -3.76 9.73 -3.89
C ILE A 36 -5.14 9.05 -3.96
N PRO A 37 -5.69 8.93 -5.16
CA PRO A 37 -6.98 8.28 -5.35
C PRO A 37 -7.01 6.83 -4.87
N THR A 38 -8.00 6.48 -4.07
CA THR A 38 -8.26 5.07 -3.77
C THR A 38 -8.85 4.37 -5.01
N PHE A 39 -8.66 3.05 -5.14
CA PHE A 39 -9.20 2.26 -6.26
C PHE A 39 -10.72 2.37 -6.44
N ARG A 40 -11.45 2.90 -5.45
CA ARG A 40 -12.89 3.06 -5.43
C ARG A 40 -13.36 4.51 -5.39
N GLY A 41 -12.41 5.46 -5.41
CA GLY A 41 -12.72 6.89 -5.41
C GLY A 41 -13.15 7.37 -6.79
N THR A 42 -14.12 8.29 -6.83
CA THR A 42 -14.46 9.04 -8.05
C THR A 42 -13.43 10.15 -8.26
N HIS A 43 -12.98 10.33 -9.50
CA HIS A 43 -12.02 11.37 -9.87
C HIS A 43 -12.59 12.19 -11.02
N ASP A 44 -12.50 13.51 -10.90
CA ASP A 44 -12.67 14.43 -12.02
C ASP A 44 -11.37 14.47 -12.82
N SER A 45 -11.16 13.44 -13.65
CA SER A 45 -9.99 13.33 -14.52
C SER A 45 -10.35 12.62 -15.81
N LEU A 46 -9.49 12.74 -16.81
CA LEU A 46 -9.54 11.98 -18.05
C LEU A 46 -9.75 10.47 -17.80
N TRP A 47 -9.23 9.97 -16.68
CA TRP A 47 -9.24 8.56 -16.32
C TRP A 47 -10.47 8.11 -15.53
N SER A 48 -11.38 9.01 -15.14
CA SER A 48 -12.61 8.69 -14.40
C SER A 48 -13.55 7.72 -15.13
N ARG A 49 -13.47 7.66 -16.45
CA ARG A 49 -14.25 6.77 -17.31
C ARG A 49 -13.67 5.36 -17.44
N PHE A 50 -12.45 5.13 -16.93
CA PHE A 50 -11.82 3.81 -16.99
C PHE A 50 -11.95 3.11 -15.64
N ASP A 51 -12.25 1.81 -15.70
CA ASP A 51 -12.23 0.96 -14.51
C ASP A 51 -10.78 0.56 -14.17
N PRO A 52 -10.24 1.01 -13.03
CA PRO A 52 -8.86 0.66 -12.64
C PRO A 52 -8.64 -0.84 -12.52
N MET A 53 -9.66 -1.61 -12.12
CA MET A 53 -9.59 -3.07 -12.02
C MET A 53 -9.38 -3.74 -13.37
N ARG A 54 -9.90 -3.14 -14.43
CA ARG A 54 -9.74 -3.64 -15.79
C ARG A 54 -8.38 -3.23 -16.40
N LEU A 55 -7.88 -2.04 -16.08
CA LEU A 55 -6.58 -1.57 -16.59
C LEU A 55 -5.39 -2.25 -15.90
N ALA A 56 -5.54 -2.64 -14.63
CA ALA A 56 -4.47 -3.29 -13.88
C ALA A 56 -4.41 -4.80 -14.13
N THR A 57 -4.33 -5.22 -15.38
CA THR A 57 -4.24 -6.63 -15.82
C THR A 57 -3.20 -6.82 -16.93
N ALA A 58 -2.64 -8.04 -17.01
CA ALA A 58 -1.74 -8.40 -18.09
C ALA A 58 -2.46 -8.47 -19.46
N GLU A 59 -3.76 -8.75 -19.46
CA GLU A 59 -4.62 -8.76 -20.64
C GLU A 59 -4.74 -7.36 -21.23
N ALA A 60 -5.12 -6.37 -20.40
CA ALA A 60 -5.20 -4.98 -20.85
C ALA A 60 -3.87 -4.47 -21.41
N TRP A 61 -2.75 -4.85 -20.78
CA TRP A 61 -1.42 -4.52 -21.28
C TRP A 61 -1.12 -5.12 -22.66
N ARG A 62 -1.55 -6.35 -22.93
CA ARG A 62 -1.35 -6.99 -24.24
C ARG A 62 -2.24 -6.36 -25.31
N GLU A 63 -3.47 -5.98 -24.95
CA GLU A 63 -4.44 -5.37 -25.86
C GLU A 63 -4.05 -3.94 -26.21
N ASP A 64 -3.77 -3.09 -25.24
CA ASP A 64 -3.41 -1.69 -25.42
C ASP A 64 -2.36 -1.22 -24.40
N PRO A 65 -1.08 -1.55 -24.63
CA PRO A 65 0.00 -1.17 -23.73
C PRO A 65 0.20 0.35 -23.64
N ALA A 66 -0.13 1.10 -24.69
CA ALA A 66 0.01 2.56 -24.69
C ALA A 66 -1.04 3.23 -23.78
N LEU A 67 -2.27 2.74 -23.78
CA LEU A 67 -3.34 3.20 -22.87
C LEU A 67 -2.98 2.87 -21.41
N VAL A 68 -2.60 1.62 -21.13
CA VAL A 68 -2.25 1.18 -19.76
C VAL A 68 -1.03 1.96 -19.27
N TRP A 69 -0.02 2.16 -20.11
CA TRP A 69 1.16 2.94 -19.73
C TRP A 69 0.82 4.40 -19.48
N GLY A 70 0.00 5.04 -20.30
CA GLY A 70 -0.50 6.40 -20.11
C GLY A 70 -1.20 6.55 -18.73
N TRP A 71 -2.08 5.59 -18.38
CA TRP A 71 -2.74 5.58 -17.07
C TRP A 71 -1.75 5.46 -15.92
N TYR A 72 -0.73 4.61 -16.01
CA TYR A 72 0.28 4.48 -14.98
C TYR A 72 1.19 5.72 -14.91
N ARG A 73 1.49 6.38 -16.02
CA ARG A 73 2.24 7.64 -16.05
C ARG A 73 1.48 8.75 -15.30
N TRP A 74 0.18 8.85 -15.53
CA TRP A 74 -0.68 9.74 -14.76
C TRP A 74 -0.64 9.43 -13.25
N ARG A 75 -0.76 8.17 -12.86
CA ARG A 75 -0.67 7.76 -11.44
C ARG A 75 0.68 8.10 -10.83
N MET A 76 1.78 7.86 -11.55
CA MET A 76 3.13 8.22 -11.10
C MET A 76 3.27 9.74 -10.90
N HIS A 77 2.69 10.54 -11.79
CA HIS A 77 2.65 11.99 -11.65
C HIS A 77 1.91 12.41 -10.38
N LEU A 78 0.70 11.91 -10.14
CA LEU A 78 -0.06 12.18 -8.92
C LEU A 78 0.73 11.82 -7.64
N VAL A 79 1.41 10.67 -7.63
CA VAL A 79 2.22 10.27 -6.47
C VAL A 79 3.41 11.21 -6.27
N ARG A 80 4.05 11.68 -7.33
CA ARG A 80 5.17 12.63 -7.23
C ARG A 80 4.76 13.99 -6.67
N GLU A 81 3.59 14.50 -7.05
CA GLU A 81 3.03 15.76 -6.53
C GLU A 81 2.53 15.61 -5.08
N ALA A 82 2.06 14.43 -4.69
CA ALA A 82 1.55 14.19 -3.35
C ALA A 82 2.65 14.31 -2.29
N GLN A 83 2.25 14.68 -1.08
CA GLN A 83 3.13 14.74 0.08
C GLN A 83 2.70 13.71 1.13
N PRO A 84 3.65 13.08 1.86
CA PRO A 84 3.32 12.25 3.00
C PRO A 84 2.44 13.01 3.99
N ASN A 85 1.35 12.42 4.44
CA ASN A 85 0.45 13.03 5.42
C ASN A 85 0.91 12.79 6.86
N ALA A 86 0.16 13.28 7.85
CA ALA A 86 0.50 13.14 9.26
C ALA A 86 0.54 11.67 9.72
N GLY A 87 -0.27 10.79 9.13
CA GLY A 87 -0.25 9.35 9.42
C GLY A 87 1.06 8.69 9.00
N HIS A 88 1.57 9.00 7.79
CA HIS A 88 2.88 8.48 7.33
C HIS A 88 4.01 8.90 8.27
N ARG A 89 4.05 10.19 8.63
CA ARG A 89 5.06 10.71 9.56
C ARG A 89 4.96 10.10 10.95
N ALA A 90 3.74 9.85 11.42
CA ALA A 90 3.50 9.22 12.71
C ALA A 90 4.02 7.77 12.76
N LEU A 91 3.85 7.00 11.68
CA LEU A 91 4.42 5.64 11.61
C LEU A 91 5.95 5.67 11.62
N ALA A 92 6.57 6.60 10.91
CA ALA A 92 8.02 6.78 10.94
C ALA A 92 8.53 7.15 12.35
N GLU A 93 7.78 7.94 13.11
CA GLU A 93 8.12 8.28 14.50
C GLU A 93 7.91 7.09 15.44
N LEU A 94 6.79 6.37 15.30
CA LEU A 94 6.50 5.18 16.11
C LEU A 94 7.58 4.11 15.94
N ALA A 95 8.03 3.87 14.70
CA ALA A 95 9.08 2.89 14.38
C ALA A 95 10.45 3.19 15.01
N ARG A 96 10.71 4.45 15.43
CA ARG A 96 11.93 4.80 16.18
C ARG A 96 11.88 4.40 17.65
N ARG A 97 10.68 4.16 18.17
CA ARG A 97 10.44 3.95 19.60
C ARG A 97 10.12 2.50 19.94
N VAL A 98 9.58 1.76 18.99
CA VAL A 98 9.13 0.38 19.20
C VAL A 98 9.52 -0.51 18.01
N PRO A 99 9.76 -1.82 18.23
CA PRO A 99 9.95 -2.77 17.15
C PRO A 99 8.69 -2.84 16.27
N LEU A 100 8.82 -2.46 15.00
CA LEU A 100 7.70 -2.34 14.09
C LEU A 100 8.07 -2.89 12.71
N TRP A 101 7.20 -3.74 12.16
CA TRP A 101 7.21 -4.11 10.74
C TRP A 101 6.14 -3.32 10.00
N LEU A 102 6.55 -2.65 8.93
CA LEU A 102 5.66 -1.92 8.04
C LEU A 102 5.52 -2.65 6.71
N VAL A 103 4.35 -3.20 6.48
CA VAL A 103 3.99 -3.87 5.23
C VAL A 103 2.88 -3.07 4.56
N THR A 104 3.04 -2.79 3.27
CA THR A 104 2.06 -2.01 2.54
C THR A 104 1.51 -2.74 1.32
N GLN A 105 0.21 -2.56 1.07
CA GLN A 105 -0.46 -2.89 -0.18
C GLN A 105 -0.34 -1.75 -1.19
N ASN A 106 0.08 -0.57 -0.73
CA ASN A 106 0.22 0.61 -1.58
C ASN A 106 1.43 0.46 -2.51
N VAL A 107 1.29 1.05 -3.66
CA VAL A 107 2.33 1.06 -4.71
C VAL A 107 3.03 2.42 -4.83
N ASP A 108 2.62 3.41 -4.00
CA ASP A 108 3.29 4.69 -3.83
C ASP A 108 4.52 4.57 -2.90
N ASP A 109 5.31 5.63 -2.80
CA ASP A 109 6.54 5.75 -2.00
C ASP A 109 6.38 6.71 -0.81
N LEU A 110 5.14 7.00 -0.38
CA LEU A 110 4.89 8.02 0.65
C LEU A 110 5.39 7.61 2.04
N HIS A 111 5.43 6.32 2.34
CA HIS A 111 6.02 5.82 3.58
C HIS A 111 7.52 6.11 3.66
N GLU A 112 8.27 5.80 2.60
CA GLU A 112 9.71 6.05 2.50
C GLU A 112 10.00 7.54 2.53
N ARG A 113 9.23 8.34 1.80
CA ARG A 113 9.35 9.81 1.79
C ARG A 113 9.02 10.43 3.14
N ALA A 114 8.24 9.77 3.99
CA ALA A 114 8.03 10.14 5.40
C ALA A 114 9.17 9.73 6.32
N GLY A 115 10.11 8.91 5.86
CA GLY A 115 11.25 8.41 6.63
C GLY A 115 11.02 7.04 7.28
N SER A 116 9.99 6.29 6.86
CA SER A 116 9.78 4.91 7.28
C SER A 116 10.65 3.94 6.47
N THR A 117 11.10 2.86 7.10
CA THR A 117 11.54 1.66 6.38
C THR A 117 10.29 0.81 6.10
N VAL A 118 10.06 0.47 4.84
CA VAL A 118 9.00 -0.45 4.44
C VAL A 118 9.60 -1.84 4.28
N ASP A 119 9.13 -2.80 5.09
CA ASP A 119 9.66 -4.17 5.08
C ASP A 119 9.17 -4.95 3.84
N ALA A 120 7.96 -4.68 3.38
CA ALA A 120 7.43 -5.31 2.17
C ALA A 120 6.36 -4.46 1.45
N HIS A 121 6.53 -4.30 0.14
CA HIS A 121 5.51 -3.85 -0.80
C HIS A 121 4.83 -5.07 -1.43
N VAL A 122 3.76 -5.58 -0.83
CA VAL A 122 3.15 -6.85 -1.28
C VAL A 122 2.49 -6.76 -2.67
N HIS A 123 2.15 -5.56 -3.12
CA HIS A 123 1.64 -5.33 -4.48
C HIS A 123 2.66 -4.63 -5.40
N GLY A 124 3.94 -4.66 -5.04
CA GLY A 124 5.01 -4.02 -5.80
C GLY A 124 5.03 -2.50 -5.68
N SER A 125 5.69 -1.82 -6.63
CA SER A 125 5.86 -0.36 -6.62
C SER A 125 5.64 0.23 -8.01
N LEU A 126 5.04 1.42 -8.07
CA LEU A 126 4.88 2.19 -9.31
C LEU A 126 6.23 2.52 -9.96
N PHE A 127 7.25 2.76 -9.15
CA PHE A 127 8.56 3.25 -9.60
C PHE A 127 9.60 2.14 -9.81
N ALA A 128 9.32 0.90 -9.41
CA ALA A 128 10.18 -0.25 -9.67
C ALA A 128 9.90 -0.84 -11.06
N LEU A 129 10.27 -0.09 -12.11
CA LEU A 129 9.98 -0.47 -13.49
C LEU A 129 10.70 -1.76 -13.90
N ARG A 130 10.03 -2.57 -14.71
CA ARG A 130 10.58 -3.84 -15.23
C ARG A 130 10.09 -4.17 -16.63
N CYS A 131 10.86 -4.97 -17.34
CA CYS A 131 10.42 -5.50 -18.65
C CYS A 131 9.25 -6.48 -18.49
N PHE A 132 8.26 -6.35 -19.34
CA PHE A 132 7.09 -7.24 -19.32
C PHE A 132 7.45 -8.70 -19.70
N ALA A 133 8.34 -8.91 -20.66
CA ALA A 133 8.71 -10.26 -21.12
C ALA A 133 9.81 -10.90 -20.26
N CYS A 134 10.95 -10.21 -20.02
CA CYS A 134 12.11 -10.83 -19.40
C CYS A 134 12.28 -10.48 -17.90
N GLY A 135 11.42 -9.63 -17.32
CA GLY A 135 11.47 -9.24 -15.91
C GLY A 135 12.63 -8.33 -15.53
N ARG A 136 13.56 -8.01 -16.44
CA ARG A 136 14.72 -7.16 -16.16
C ARG A 136 14.27 -5.81 -15.60
N ALA A 137 14.87 -5.38 -14.50
CA ALA A 137 14.67 -4.05 -13.95
C ALA A 137 15.09 -2.97 -14.97
N HIS A 138 14.36 -1.88 -14.98
CA HIS A 138 14.70 -0.69 -15.76
C HIS A 138 15.22 0.39 -14.83
N GLU A 139 16.48 0.78 -15.01
CA GLU A 139 17.17 1.78 -14.18
C GLU A 139 17.26 3.16 -14.87
N GLY A 140 16.71 3.28 -16.08
CA GLY A 140 16.72 4.52 -16.84
C GLY A 140 15.73 5.56 -16.29
N PRO A 141 15.93 6.85 -16.65
CA PRO A 141 14.98 7.89 -16.29
C PRO A 141 13.63 7.64 -16.93
N LEU A 142 12.56 8.01 -16.21
CA LEU A 142 11.25 8.17 -16.81
C LEU A 142 11.23 9.45 -17.66
N GLU A 143 10.63 9.35 -18.84
CA GLU A 143 10.33 10.53 -19.66
C GLU A 143 9.47 11.52 -18.87
N GLU A 144 9.50 12.78 -19.28
CA GLU A 144 8.65 13.81 -18.67
C GLU A 144 7.18 13.45 -18.84
N TYR A 145 6.36 13.71 -17.81
CA TYR A 145 4.93 13.50 -17.89
C TYR A 145 4.30 14.61 -18.75
N VAL A 146 3.45 14.20 -19.68
CA VAL A 146 2.66 15.13 -20.51
C VAL A 146 1.19 14.97 -20.09
N ASP A 147 0.59 16.07 -19.67
CA ASP A 147 -0.84 16.10 -19.31
C ASP A 147 -1.70 15.69 -20.50
N ASP A 148 -2.84 15.06 -20.19
CA ASP A 148 -3.87 14.61 -21.15
C ASP A 148 -3.42 13.56 -22.18
N ALA A 149 -2.20 13.06 -22.13
CA ALA A 149 -1.77 11.98 -22.99
C ALA A 149 -2.38 10.64 -22.50
N GLN A 150 -3.44 10.19 -23.18
CA GLN A 150 -4.08 8.89 -22.88
C GLN A 150 -3.23 7.72 -23.37
N HIS A 151 -2.66 7.80 -24.58
CA HIS A 151 -1.85 6.78 -25.18
C HIS A 151 -0.40 7.25 -25.23
N VAL A 152 0.44 6.60 -24.42
CA VAL A 152 1.87 6.85 -24.35
C VAL A 152 2.60 5.54 -24.63
N GLU A 153 3.46 5.50 -25.65
CA GLU A 153 4.22 4.29 -25.93
C GLU A 153 5.17 3.94 -24.78
N PRO A 154 5.12 2.71 -24.26
CA PRO A 154 6.06 2.26 -23.26
C PRO A 154 7.49 2.22 -23.77
N MET A 155 8.45 2.55 -22.93
CA MET A 155 9.88 2.40 -23.21
C MET A 155 10.22 0.95 -23.58
N ARG A 156 11.34 0.77 -24.30
CA ARG A 156 11.82 -0.55 -24.73
C ARG A 156 12.91 -1.07 -23.79
N CYS A 157 12.84 -2.36 -23.48
CA CYS A 157 13.85 -3.06 -22.74
C CYS A 157 15.15 -3.17 -23.53
N VAL A 158 16.24 -2.69 -22.95
CA VAL A 158 17.59 -2.76 -23.57
C VAL A 158 18.09 -4.19 -23.73
N GLY A 159 17.52 -5.17 -23.02
CA GLY A 159 17.94 -6.56 -23.08
C GLY A 159 17.22 -7.41 -24.11
N CYS A 160 15.90 -7.23 -24.31
CA CYS A 160 15.11 -8.08 -25.21
C CYS A 160 14.21 -7.30 -26.17
N GLY A 161 14.17 -5.95 -26.08
CA GLY A 161 13.36 -5.10 -26.95
C GLY A 161 11.87 -5.03 -26.62
N ASP A 162 11.39 -5.82 -25.65
CA ASP A 162 9.98 -5.75 -25.23
C ASP A 162 9.69 -4.51 -24.37
N ARG A 163 8.44 -4.27 -24.03
CA ARG A 163 7.97 -3.07 -23.36
C ARG A 163 8.31 -3.07 -21.86
N ILE A 164 8.65 -1.90 -21.34
CA ILE A 164 8.83 -1.65 -19.90
C ILE A 164 7.46 -1.32 -19.29
N ARG A 165 7.17 -1.94 -18.17
CA ARG A 165 5.94 -1.77 -17.39
C ARG A 165 6.26 -1.31 -15.97
N PRO A 166 5.28 -0.75 -15.21
CA PRO A 166 5.46 -0.52 -13.79
C PRO A 166 5.60 -1.85 -13.03
N GLY A 167 6.36 -1.85 -11.95
CA GLY A 167 6.62 -3.03 -11.11
C GLY A 167 5.49 -3.38 -10.15
N VAL A 168 4.27 -2.91 -10.42
CA VAL A 168 3.09 -3.26 -9.64
C VAL A 168 2.63 -4.68 -9.96
N VAL A 169 2.00 -5.33 -8.99
CA VAL A 169 1.32 -6.61 -9.21
C VAL A 169 -0.04 -6.34 -9.83
N TRP A 170 -0.31 -6.93 -10.97
CA TRP A 170 -1.60 -6.86 -11.63
C TRP A 170 -2.53 -7.98 -11.14
N PHE A 171 -3.83 -7.78 -11.30
CA PHE A 171 -4.80 -8.83 -11.02
C PHE A 171 -4.49 -10.08 -11.82
N GLY A 172 -4.49 -11.24 -11.14
CA GLY A 172 -4.09 -12.52 -11.71
C GLY A 172 -2.59 -12.82 -11.66
N GLU A 173 -1.73 -11.86 -11.30
CA GLU A 173 -0.31 -12.12 -11.08
C GLU A 173 -0.01 -12.61 -9.66
N ALA A 174 1.04 -13.41 -9.52
CA ALA A 174 1.59 -13.80 -8.22
C ALA A 174 2.21 -12.58 -7.51
N LEU A 175 2.08 -12.53 -6.18
CA LEU A 175 2.80 -11.55 -5.38
C LEU A 175 4.31 -11.81 -5.43
N PRO A 176 5.17 -10.78 -5.24
CA PRO A 176 6.61 -10.98 -5.13
C PRO A 176 6.92 -11.90 -3.94
N GLU A 177 7.64 -12.98 -4.19
CA GLU A 177 7.86 -14.06 -3.21
C GLU A 177 8.51 -13.56 -1.93
N ASP A 178 9.57 -12.76 -2.05
CA ASP A 178 10.29 -12.21 -0.90
C ASP A 178 9.40 -11.27 -0.07
N ALA A 179 8.64 -10.38 -0.74
CA ALA A 179 7.72 -9.46 -0.05
C ALA A 179 6.58 -10.21 0.64
N TRP A 180 6.04 -11.24 -0.01
CA TRP A 180 4.99 -12.07 0.57
C TRP A 180 5.50 -12.90 1.76
N SER A 181 6.68 -13.52 1.64
CA SER A 181 7.32 -14.26 2.72
C SER A 181 7.57 -13.37 3.94
N THR A 182 8.10 -12.16 3.72
CA THR A 182 8.30 -11.15 4.79
C THR A 182 6.97 -10.78 5.47
N ALA A 183 5.92 -10.54 4.69
CA ALA A 183 4.61 -10.18 5.23
C ALA A 183 3.99 -11.31 6.06
N VAL A 184 4.14 -12.57 5.62
CA VAL A 184 3.66 -13.76 6.35
C VAL A 184 4.48 -13.97 7.63
N ASP A 185 5.80 -13.89 7.57
CA ASP A 185 6.67 -14.04 8.74
C ASP A 185 6.35 -12.99 9.81
N ALA A 186 6.23 -11.73 9.44
CA ALA A 186 5.82 -10.66 10.34
C ALA A 186 4.43 -10.92 10.96
N ALA A 187 3.45 -11.39 10.17
CA ALA A 187 2.11 -11.69 10.67
C ALA A 187 2.08 -12.85 11.67
N THR A 188 2.97 -13.85 11.54
CA THR A 188 3.05 -14.99 12.46
C THR A 188 3.78 -14.68 13.76
N ARG A 189 4.52 -13.57 13.82
CA ARG A 189 5.42 -13.22 14.94
C ARG A 189 5.02 -11.95 15.69
N CYS A 190 4.12 -11.14 15.14
CA CYS A 190 3.69 -9.90 15.81
C CYS A 190 2.83 -10.20 17.05
N SER A 191 2.83 -9.28 18.00
CA SER A 191 1.95 -9.28 19.18
C SER A 191 0.72 -8.40 18.95
N LEU A 192 0.87 -7.34 18.15
CA LEU A 192 -0.19 -6.41 17.77
C LEU A 192 -0.14 -6.18 16.26
N MET A 193 -1.27 -6.28 15.59
CA MET A 193 -1.41 -5.92 14.19
C MET A 193 -2.34 -4.71 14.04
N LEU A 194 -1.82 -3.63 13.47
CA LEU A 194 -2.60 -2.46 13.07
C LEU A 194 -2.93 -2.57 11.57
N VAL A 195 -4.19 -2.63 11.23
CA VAL A 195 -4.69 -2.71 9.86
C VAL A 195 -5.28 -1.36 9.47
N VAL A 196 -4.58 -0.61 8.63
CA VAL A 196 -4.86 0.82 8.40
C VAL A 196 -5.28 1.08 6.96
N GLY A 197 -6.48 1.60 6.76
CA GLY A 197 -6.96 2.11 5.47
C GLY A 197 -7.06 1.06 4.37
N THR A 198 -7.31 -0.21 4.70
CA THR A 198 -7.54 -1.28 3.71
C THR A 198 -9.00 -1.74 3.72
N SER A 199 -9.51 -2.15 2.57
CA SER A 199 -10.87 -2.67 2.44
C SER A 199 -11.01 -4.14 2.86
N GLY A 200 -9.91 -4.87 2.98
CA GLY A 200 -9.91 -6.30 3.29
C GLY A 200 -10.47 -7.20 2.19
N LEU A 201 -10.45 -6.77 0.92
CA LEU A 201 -11.06 -7.50 -0.19
C LEU A 201 -10.06 -8.10 -1.18
N VAL A 202 -8.79 -7.68 -1.14
CA VAL A 202 -7.78 -8.12 -2.11
C VAL A 202 -6.95 -9.24 -1.50
N TYR A 203 -7.18 -10.45 -1.98
CA TYR A 203 -6.44 -11.64 -1.57
C TYR A 203 -5.17 -11.81 -2.40
N PRO A 204 -4.10 -12.38 -1.79
CA PRO A 204 -4.04 -13.01 -0.48
C PRO A 204 -3.79 -12.05 0.70
N ALA A 205 -3.46 -10.77 0.46
CA ALA A 205 -3.11 -9.80 1.52
C ALA A 205 -4.22 -9.62 2.58
N ALA A 206 -5.49 -9.69 2.17
CA ALA A 206 -6.65 -9.66 3.07
C ALA A 206 -6.68 -10.81 4.10
N GLY A 207 -5.91 -11.87 3.90
CA GLY A 207 -5.79 -12.99 4.83
C GLY A 207 -4.77 -12.77 5.96
N LEU A 208 -3.89 -11.77 5.87
CA LEU A 208 -2.84 -11.52 6.86
C LEU A 208 -3.37 -11.21 8.28
N PRO A 209 -4.45 -10.42 8.46
CA PRO A 209 -5.01 -10.18 9.79
C PRO A 209 -5.51 -11.47 10.47
N ALA A 210 -6.21 -12.32 9.72
CA ALA A 210 -6.67 -13.60 10.24
C ALA A 210 -5.48 -14.54 10.55
N LEU A 211 -4.40 -14.48 9.78
CA LEU A 211 -3.17 -15.22 10.07
C LEU A 211 -2.54 -14.75 11.38
N ALA A 212 -2.34 -13.46 11.56
CA ALA A 212 -1.78 -12.87 12.78
C ALA A 212 -2.60 -13.25 14.03
N ARG A 213 -3.94 -13.14 13.94
CA ARG A 213 -4.84 -13.51 15.01
C ARG A 213 -4.74 -14.99 15.40
N ARG A 214 -4.62 -15.89 14.42
CA ARG A 214 -4.40 -17.34 14.69
C ARG A 214 -3.09 -17.63 15.42
N HIS A 215 -2.10 -16.73 15.31
CA HIS A 215 -0.82 -16.82 16.02
C HIS A 215 -0.78 -16.01 17.32
N GLY A 216 -1.93 -15.52 17.79
CA GLY A 216 -2.07 -14.87 19.10
C GLY A 216 -1.92 -13.35 19.08
N ALA A 217 -1.75 -12.72 17.93
CA ALA A 217 -1.74 -11.25 17.83
C ALA A 217 -3.13 -10.68 18.08
N VAL A 218 -3.18 -9.51 18.74
CA VAL A 218 -4.38 -8.67 18.77
C VAL A 218 -4.45 -7.89 17.47
N VAL A 219 -5.61 -7.90 16.80
CA VAL A 219 -5.85 -7.20 15.53
C VAL A 219 -6.69 -5.95 15.77
N VAL A 220 -6.17 -4.80 15.38
CA VAL A 220 -6.84 -3.50 15.45
C VAL A 220 -7.06 -2.96 14.05
N GLU A 221 -8.31 -2.76 13.66
CA GLU A 221 -8.67 -2.06 12.43
C GLU A 221 -8.76 -0.57 12.65
N ILE A 222 -8.09 0.22 11.80
CA ILE A 222 -8.20 1.70 11.74
C ILE A 222 -8.73 2.06 10.36
N ASN A 223 -10.01 2.42 10.30
CA ASN A 223 -10.67 2.77 9.04
C ASN A 223 -11.92 3.62 9.33
N PRO A 224 -12.18 4.70 8.59
CA PRO A 224 -13.37 5.53 8.83
C PRO A 224 -14.68 4.78 8.57
N GLU A 225 -14.67 3.83 7.62
CA GLU A 225 -15.85 3.07 7.23
C GLU A 225 -15.72 1.59 7.60
N PRO A 226 -16.84 0.87 7.78
CA PRO A 226 -16.82 -0.58 7.93
C PRO A 226 -16.19 -1.27 6.71
N THR A 227 -15.40 -2.31 6.98
CA THR A 227 -14.75 -3.11 5.94
C THR A 227 -15.09 -4.59 6.08
N ALA A 228 -14.62 -5.41 5.15
CA ALA A 228 -14.75 -6.87 5.25
C ALA A 228 -14.00 -7.46 6.47
N LEU A 229 -13.06 -6.72 7.05
CA LEU A 229 -12.27 -7.16 8.22
C LEU A 229 -12.90 -6.78 9.56
N SER A 230 -13.87 -5.84 9.57
CA SER A 230 -14.38 -5.24 10.81
C SER A 230 -15.01 -6.25 11.77
N ALA A 231 -15.61 -7.32 11.26
CA ALA A 231 -16.23 -8.36 12.09
C ALA A 231 -15.20 -9.29 12.75
N ASP A 232 -14.00 -9.41 12.16
CA ASP A 232 -12.94 -10.31 12.60
C ASP A 232 -11.84 -9.61 13.38
N ALA A 233 -11.83 -8.27 13.42
CA ALA A 233 -10.89 -7.49 14.23
C ALA A 233 -11.26 -7.55 15.71
N ASP A 234 -10.25 -7.62 16.60
CA ASP A 234 -10.48 -7.59 18.04
C ASP A 234 -10.90 -6.20 18.52
N HIS A 235 -10.37 -5.15 17.86
CA HIS A 235 -10.78 -3.78 18.09
C HIS A 235 -10.93 -3.03 16.77
N VAL A 236 -11.87 -2.09 16.74
CA VAL A 236 -12.14 -1.24 15.57
C VAL A 236 -12.10 0.21 15.99
N TRP A 237 -11.26 1.00 15.31
CA TRP A 237 -11.20 2.44 15.49
C TRP A 237 -11.71 3.17 14.23
N ARG A 238 -12.87 3.79 14.33
CA ARG A 238 -13.48 4.55 13.23
C ARG A 238 -12.85 5.94 13.12
N ALA A 239 -11.71 5.96 12.42
CA ALA A 239 -10.92 7.15 12.16
C ALA A 239 -10.11 6.97 10.86
N THR A 240 -9.71 8.09 10.26
CA THR A 240 -8.73 8.07 9.16
C THR A 240 -7.33 7.82 9.71
N ALA A 241 -6.39 7.45 8.83
CA ALA A 241 -4.98 7.29 9.19
C ALA A 241 -4.39 8.58 9.79
N VAL A 242 -4.75 9.73 9.22
CA VAL A 242 -4.30 11.06 9.68
C VAL A 242 -4.83 11.42 11.05
N GLN A 243 -6.04 10.97 11.41
CA GLN A 243 -6.63 11.21 12.71
C GLN A 243 -6.07 10.28 13.79
N ALA A 244 -5.87 8.99 13.47
CA ALA A 244 -5.54 7.97 14.46
C ALA A 244 -4.04 7.86 14.74
N LEU A 245 -3.21 7.72 13.70
CA LEU A 245 -1.80 7.36 13.87
C LEU A 245 -0.96 8.39 14.64
N PRO A 246 -1.17 9.73 14.49
CA PRO A 246 -0.47 10.71 15.32
C PRO A 246 -0.73 10.58 16.82
N LEU A 247 -1.87 10.00 17.21
CA LEU A 247 -2.19 9.77 18.62
C LEU A 247 -1.45 8.55 19.19
N LEU A 248 -1.19 7.52 18.35
CA LEU A 248 -0.41 6.33 18.75
C LEU A 248 1.09 6.61 18.83
N ALA A 249 1.59 7.63 18.15
CA ALA A 249 3.00 7.99 18.13
C ALA A 249 3.41 8.97 19.26
N ARG A 250 2.47 9.41 20.11
CA ARG A 250 2.74 10.26 21.29
C ARG A 250 3.31 9.42 22.44
#